data_53dade089ff1a5ab8346853ce6fe8228
#
_entry.id   53dade089ff1a5ab8346853ce6fe8228
#
_cell.length_a   1.000
_cell.length_b   1.000
_cell.length_c   1.000
_cell.angle_alpha   90.00
_cell.angle_beta   90.00
_cell.angle_gamma   90.00
#
_symmetry.space_group_name_H-M   'P 1'
#
loop_
_entity.id
_entity.type
_entity.pdbx_description
1 polymer ?
#
loop_
_entity_poly.entity_id
_entity_poly.type
_entity_poly.pdbx_seq_one_letter_code
_entity_poly.pdbx_strand_id
1 'polypeptide(L)'
;MNFTFEIKKELIFKKMNKQQTKAFIQGILLSNNKLESLIKIQFNNKDFVQKIEELLSQIGLNYSMDKNQILKKKKKSIVAIDETYASFYFAGIFVSSGSISNLDSSSYHLEIGFKSENICDYVLEFASKHIIFNKIKNKNHFVLYLKKNELISDFLQIIGANKSYFNFIDSIIERDFKNQITRIFNLDVHNQNRLVDSNIIFKENYQYILDHKLQSRFKPLELEFYEFKRKNEFLSLAQLSEEFSKNKNVKITKSGLNH
;
A
#
# COMPACT_ATOMS: atom_id res chain seq x y z
N MET A 1 -12.96 8.59 -2.08
CA MET A 1 -13.03 9.33 -0.78
C MET A 1 -11.60 9.58 -0.30
N ASN A 2 -11.27 10.73 0.30
CA ASN A 2 -9.89 11.02 0.69
C ASN A 2 -9.56 10.31 2.03
N PHE A 3 -8.72 9.29 1.99
CA PHE A 3 -8.38 8.48 3.15
C PHE A 3 -7.73 9.29 4.29
N THR A 4 -6.90 10.29 3.96
CA THR A 4 -6.36 11.25 4.95
C THR A 4 -7.48 11.95 5.73
N PHE A 5 -8.55 12.35 5.05
CA PHE A 5 -9.69 13.01 5.69
C PHE A 5 -10.44 12.07 6.65
N GLU A 6 -10.62 10.81 6.28
CA GLU A 6 -11.26 9.81 7.15
C GLU A 6 -10.48 9.58 8.45
N ILE A 7 -9.16 9.43 8.35
CA ILE A 7 -8.29 9.30 9.53
C ILE A 7 -8.40 10.54 10.42
N LYS A 8 -8.29 11.74 9.84
CA LYS A 8 -8.38 12.99 10.60
C LYS A 8 -9.75 13.11 11.29
N LYS A 9 -10.84 12.75 10.61
CA LYS A 9 -12.18 12.74 11.18
C LYS A 9 -12.27 11.75 12.36
N GLU A 10 -11.78 10.52 12.19
CA GLU A 10 -11.77 9.52 13.27
C GLU A 10 -11.05 10.04 14.52
N LEU A 11 -9.86 10.65 14.34
CA LEU A 11 -9.05 11.15 15.45
C LEU A 11 -9.64 12.36 16.16
N ILE A 12 -10.20 13.33 15.41
CA ILE A 12 -10.77 14.57 15.96
C ILE A 12 -12.04 14.26 16.79
N PHE A 13 -12.88 13.32 16.33
CA PHE A 13 -14.15 12.96 16.98
C PHE A 13 -13.99 11.86 18.03
N LYS A 14 -12.77 11.35 18.27
CA LYS A 14 -12.49 10.38 19.32
C LYS A 14 -12.76 10.97 20.70
N LYS A 15 -13.41 10.20 21.58
CA LYS A 15 -13.59 10.60 22.98
C LYS A 15 -12.24 10.62 23.69
N MET A 16 -11.93 11.74 24.36
CA MET A 16 -10.67 11.96 25.07
C MET A 16 -10.96 12.58 26.44
N ASN A 17 -10.21 12.14 27.44
CA ASN A 17 -10.19 12.84 28.76
C ASN A 17 -9.36 14.13 28.68
N LYS A 18 -9.38 14.95 29.74
CA LYS A 18 -8.72 16.27 29.76
C LYS A 18 -7.20 16.20 29.47
N GLN A 19 -6.48 15.20 29.97
CA GLN A 19 -5.04 15.05 29.73
C GLN A 19 -4.74 14.60 28.29
N GLN A 20 -5.50 13.64 27.78
CA GLN A 20 -5.44 13.19 26.39
C GLN A 20 -5.73 14.34 25.43
N THR A 21 -6.79 15.12 25.70
CA THR A 21 -7.14 16.32 24.90
C THR A 21 -6.00 17.33 24.91
N LYS A 22 -5.36 17.55 26.07
CA LYS A 22 -4.21 18.45 26.19
C LYS A 22 -3.04 17.99 25.31
N ALA A 23 -2.69 16.71 25.34
CA ALA A 23 -1.63 16.14 24.51
C ALA A 23 -1.95 16.25 23.01
N PHE A 24 -3.19 15.92 22.62
CA PHE A 24 -3.68 16.03 21.25
C PHE A 24 -3.57 17.48 20.70
N ILE A 25 -4.05 18.45 21.47
CA ILE A 25 -3.97 19.87 21.11
C ILE A 25 -2.50 20.36 21.07
N GLN A 26 -1.65 19.88 21.96
CA GLN A 26 -0.21 20.18 21.92
C GLN A 26 0.42 19.69 20.62
N GLY A 27 0.07 18.49 20.15
CA GLY A 27 0.51 17.95 18.88
C GLY A 27 0.10 18.85 17.68
N ILE A 28 -1.17 19.27 17.64
CA ILE A 28 -1.67 20.21 16.63
C ILE A 28 -0.88 21.53 16.65
N LEU A 29 -0.65 22.08 17.83
CA LEU A 29 0.06 23.35 17.99
C LEU A 29 1.54 23.25 17.58
N LEU A 30 2.18 22.12 17.86
CA LEU A 30 3.60 21.93 17.57
C LEU A 30 3.86 21.91 16.07
N SER A 31 3.10 21.16 15.30
CA SER A 31 3.29 21.03 13.85
C SER A 31 3.03 22.35 13.09
N ASN A 32 2.17 23.22 13.63
CA ASN A 32 1.90 24.56 13.07
C ASN A 32 2.84 25.64 13.59
N ASN A 33 3.81 25.30 14.42
CA ASN A 33 4.70 26.29 15.04
C ASN A 33 5.67 26.86 13.98
N LYS A 34 5.41 28.10 13.55
CA LYS A 34 6.35 28.94 12.80
C LYS A 34 7.21 29.75 13.77
N LEU A 35 8.23 30.42 13.26
CA LEU A 35 9.06 31.41 14.00
C LEU A 35 8.28 32.65 14.42
N GLU A 36 7.00 32.77 14.10
CA GLU A 36 6.11 33.88 14.41
C GLU A 36 5.60 33.86 15.84
N SER A 37 5.16 35.00 16.37
CA SER A 37 4.61 35.14 17.73
C SER A 37 3.24 34.50 17.93
N LEU A 38 2.55 34.19 16.81
CA LEU A 38 1.21 33.57 16.79
C LEU A 38 1.24 32.21 16.09
N ILE A 39 0.61 31.21 16.68
CA ILE A 39 0.35 29.92 16.06
C ILE A 39 -1.00 30.03 15.36
N LYS A 40 -1.01 29.76 14.04
CA LYS A 40 -2.22 29.76 13.22
C LYS A 40 -2.57 28.32 12.84
N ILE A 41 -3.76 27.84 13.24
CA ILE A 41 -4.29 26.54 12.87
C ILE A 41 -5.47 26.78 11.93
N GLN A 42 -5.42 26.20 10.74
CA GLN A 42 -6.47 26.34 9.74
C GLN A 42 -6.99 24.97 9.33
N PHE A 43 -8.30 24.80 9.38
CA PHE A 43 -8.98 23.63 8.83
C PHE A 43 -9.97 24.09 7.75
N ASN A 44 -10.03 23.36 6.64
CA ASN A 44 -10.98 23.65 5.55
C ASN A 44 -12.41 23.13 5.87
N ASN A 45 -12.56 22.26 6.86
CA ASN A 45 -13.82 21.67 7.26
C ASN A 45 -14.35 22.39 8.52
N LYS A 46 -15.59 22.88 8.46
CA LYS A 46 -16.23 23.61 9.58
C LYS A 46 -16.46 22.73 10.80
N ASP A 47 -16.84 21.45 10.61
CA ASP A 47 -17.08 20.54 11.74
C ASP A 47 -15.77 20.28 12.51
N PHE A 48 -14.63 20.23 11.81
CA PHE A 48 -13.32 20.09 12.45
C PHE A 48 -13.00 21.34 13.29
N VAL A 49 -13.27 22.52 12.76
CA VAL A 49 -13.04 23.78 13.50
C VAL A 49 -13.86 23.78 14.76
N GLN A 50 -15.17 23.53 14.66
CA GLN A 50 -16.09 23.49 15.80
C GLN A 50 -15.63 22.46 16.85
N LYS A 51 -15.25 21.25 16.43
CA LYS A 51 -14.79 20.22 17.35
C LYS A 51 -13.48 20.58 18.05
N ILE A 52 -12.55 21.21 17.35
CA ILE A 52 -11.30 21.69 17.96
C ILE A 52 -11.58 22.83 18.95
N GLU A 53 -12.54 23.71 18.70
CA GLU A 53 -12.98 24.73 19.65
C GLU A 53 -13.54 24.11 20.95
N GLU A 54 -14.40 23.07 20.82
CA GLU A 54 -14.88 22.32 21.98
C GLU A 54 -13.73 21.72 22.81
N LEU A 55 -12.74 21.11 22.14
CA LEU A 55 -11.58 20.52 22.80
C LEU A 55 -10.69 21.58 23.47
N LEU A 56 -10.50 22.76 22.86
CA LEU A 56 -9.77 23.87 23.44
C LEU A 56 -10.49 24.42 24.71
N SER A 57 -11.81 24.55 24.65
CA SER A 57 -12.63 24.97 25.78
C SER A 57 -12.56 23.98 26.96
N GLN A 58 -12.58 22.68 26.65
CA GLN A 58 -12.49 21.60 27.66
C GLN A 58 -11.18 21.67 28.48
N ILE A 59 -10.08 22.12 27.89
CA ILE A 59 -8.79 22.26 28.58
C ILE A 59 -8.53 23.67 29.14
N GLY A 60 -9.47 24.61 28.95
CA GLY A 60 -9.35 25.99 29.43
C GLY A 60 -8.23 26.77 28.76
N LEU A 61 -8.01 26.58 27.46
CA LEU A 61 -6.92 27.19 26.71
C LEU A 61 -7.40 28.44 25.98
N ASN A 62 -6.80 29.60 26.30
CA ASN A 62 -7.14 30.86 25.65
C ASN A 62 -6.70 30.87 24.18
N TYR A 63 -7.62 31.21 23.28
CA TYR A 63 -7.43 31.35 21.86
C TYR A 63 -8.33 32.48 21.31
N SER A 64 -8.06 32.95 20.14
CA SER A 64 -8.95 33.85 19.38
C SER A 64 -9.28 33.21 18.03
N MET A 65 -10.46 33.52 17.51
CA MET A 65 -10.92 33.04 16.20
C MET A 65 -10.85 34.16 15.17
N ASP A 66 -10.36 33.83 13.99
CA ASP A 66 -10.44 34.67 12.79
C ASP A 66 -10.94 33.81 11.63
N LYS A 67 -12.24 33.94 11.29
CA LYS A 67 -12.94 33.10 10.31
C LYS A 67 -12.80 31.60 10.65
N ASN A 68 -12.07 30.82 9.83
CA ASN A 68 -11.80 29.38 10.03
C ASN A 68 -10.40 29.12 10.61
N GLN A 69 -9.79 30.14 11.25
CA GLN A 69 -8.45 30.05 11.83
C GLN A 69 -8.50 30.21 13.33
N ILE A 70 -7.86 29.30 14.03
CA ILE A 70 -7.64 29.38 15.47
C ILE A 70 -6.28 30.03 15.68
N LEU A 71 -6.27 31.16 16.39
CA LEU A 71 -5.08 31.93 16.69
C LEU A 71 -4.70 31.77 18.16
N LYS A 72 -3.46 31.44 18.43
CA LYS A 72 -2.93 31.32 19.79
C LYS A 72 -1.58 32.02 19.93
N LYS A 73 -1.42 32.79 21.01
CA LYS A 73 -0.10 33.36 21.37
C LYS A 73 0.90 32.24 21.71
N LYS A 74 2.08 32.30 21.13
CA LYS A 74 3.15 31.32 21.33
C LYS A 74 3.70 31.42 22.76
N LYS A 75 3.85 30.29 23.42
CA LYS A 75 4.71 30.21 24.63
C LYS A 75 6.17 30.06 24.19
N LYS A 76 7.09 30.66 24.96
CA LYS A 76 8.54 30.71 24.63
C LYS A 76 9.25 29.34 24.60
N SER A 77 8.68 28.29 25.18
CA SER A 77 9.29 26.96 25.27
C SER A 77 8.44 25.89 24.59
N ILE A 78 9.09 24.92 23.95
CA ILE A 78 8.47 23.66 23.56
C ILE A 78 8.13 22.92 24.86
N VAL A 79 6.85 22.60 25.04
CA VAL A 79 6.43 21.82 26.20
C VAL A 79 6.89 20.37 25.96
N ALA A 80 7.62 19.82 26.94
CA ALA A 80 8.04 18.42 26.87
C ALA A 80 6.83 17.48 26.70
N ILE A 81 7.00 16.49 25.85
CA ILE A 81 5.97 15.47 25.60
C ILE A 81 6.00 14.49 26.77
N ASP A 82 4.83 14.25 27.37
CA ASP A 82 4.64 13.15 28.32
C ASP A 82 4.46 11.85 27.51
N GLU A 83 5.37 10.90 27.70
CA GLU A 83 5.35 9.61 26.99
C GLU A 83 4.04 8.84 27.22
N THR A 84 3.40 8.99 28.36
CA THR A 84 2.11 8.37 28.70
C THR A 84 1.01 8.74 27.69
N TYR A 85 1.11 9.93 27.09
CA TYR A 85 0.13 10.45 26.11
C TYR A 85 0.70 10.59 24.70
N ALA A 86 1.81 9.93 24.39
CA ALA A 86 2.49 9.98 23.09
C ALA A 86 1.53 9.70 21.92
N SER A 87 0.65 8.71 22.04
CA SER A 87 -0.38 8.37 21.06
C SER A 87 -1.24 9.57 20.65
N PHE A 88 -1.77 10.31 21.63
CA PHE A 88 -2.62 11.48 21.38
C PHE A 88 -1.82 12.65 20.81
N TYR A 89 -0.57 12.77 21.22
CA TYR A 89 0.34 13.79 20.69
C TYR A 89 0.63 13.57 19.21
N PHE A 90 0.98 12.33 18.81
CA PHE A 90 1.16 11.97 17.39
C PHE A 90 -0.14 12.09 16.59
N ALA A 91 -1.28 11.72 17.17
CA ALA A 91 -2.58 11.93 16.56
C ALA A 91 -2.83 13.42 16.24
N GLY A 92 -2.52 14.32 17.17
CA GLY A 92 -2.62 15.77 16.97
C GLY A 92 -1.68 16.29 15.87
N ILE A 93 -0.43 15.83 15.83
CA ILE A 93 0.53 16.16 14.77
C ILE A 93 -0.01 15.73 13.41
N PHE A 94 -0.50 14.48 13.31
CA PHE A 94 -1.04 13.95 12.05
C PHE A 94 -2.29 14.71 11.60
N VAL A 95 -3.21 15.01 12.48
CA VAL A 95 -4.41 15.79 12.15
C VAL A 95 -4.04 17.15 11.57
N SER A 96 -3.02 17.78 12.09
CA SER A 96 -2.58 19.09 11.64
C SER A 96 -1.84 19.07 10.30
N SER A 97 -0.82 18.24 10.18
CA SER A 97 0.14 18.29 9.06
C SER A 97 0.40 16.94 8.39
N GLY A 98 -0.29 15.87 8.81
CA GLY A 98 -0.17 14.55 8.23
C GLY A 98 -1.01 14.38 6.97
N SER A 99 -0.52 13.53 6.09
CA SER A 99 -1.24 13.01 4.91
C SER A 99 -0.81 11.58 4.62
N ILE A 100 -1.69 10.84 3.96
CA ILE A 100 -1.45 9.47 3.49
C ILE A 100 -2.08 9.30 2.12
N SER A 101 -1.48 8.44 1.28
CA SER A 101 -2.05 8.06 -0.03
C SER A 101 -3.45 7.47 0.12
N ASN A 102 -4.28 7.59 -0.91
CA ASN A 102 -5.56 6.91 -0.95
C ASN A 102 -5.38 5.39 -1.04
N LEU A 103 -6.41 4.64 -0.60
CA LEU A 103 -6.38 3.17 -0.54
C LEU A 103 -6.27 2.50 -1.91
N ASP A 104 -6.68 3.17 -2.98
CA ASP A 104 -6.60 2.75 -4.38
C ASP A 104 -5.27 3.09 -5.07
N SER A 105 -4.34 3.75 -4.35
CA SER A 105 -3.04 4.14 -4.90
C SER A 105 -2.15 2.93 -5.18
N SER A 106 -1.33 3.00 -6.23
CA SER A 106 -0.38 1.95 -6.60
C SER A 106 0.72 1.71 -5.55
N SER A 107 1.04 2.76 -4.78
CA SER A 107 1.97 2.70 -3.65
C SER A 107 1.45 3.54 -2.49
N TYR A 108 1.74 3.09 -1.27
CA TYR A 108 1.37 3.84 -0.08
C TYR A 108 2.56 4.61 0.47
N HIS A 109 2.28 5.83 0.89
CA HIS A 109 3.21 6.66 1.65
C HIS A 109 2.43 7.52 2.64
N LEU A 110 3.01 7.70 3.80
CA LEU A 110 2.53 8.60 4.84
C LEU A 110 3.56 9.70 5.04
N GLU A 111 3.10 10.94 5.14
CA GLU A 111 3.95 12.11 5.29
C GLU A 111 3.43 13.01 6.41
N ILE A 112 4.36 13.61 7.16
CA ILE A 112 4.07 14.63 8.18
C ILE A 112 4.98 15.83 7.89
N GLY A 113 4.38 16.96 7.54
CA GLY A 113 5.10 18.18 7.16
C GLY A 113 5.37 19.13 8.32
N PHE A 114 6.56 19.70 8.35
CA PHE A 114 6.98 20.71 9.35
C PHE A 114 7.57 21.94 8.66
N LYS A 115 7.33 23.11 9.27
CA LYS A 115 7.86 24.40 8.80
C LYS A 115 9.19 24.76 9.45
N SER A 116 9.58 24.08 10.51
CA SER A 116 10.81 24.32 11.28
C SER A 116 11.61 23.01 11.38
N GLU A 117 12.90 23.07 11.06
CA GLU A 117 13.80 21.92 11.16
C GLU A 117 13.93 21.43 12.60
N ASN A 118 14.12 22.36 13.54
CA ASN A 118 14.26 22.01 14.97
C ASN A 118 13.04 21.28 15.52
N ILE A 119 11.83 21.61 15.03
CA ILE A 119 10.61 20.93 15.45
C ILE A 119 10.54 19.55 14.78
N CYS A 120 10.92 19.45 13.51
CA CYS A 120 10.98 18.18 12.81
C CYS A 120 11.96 17.22 13.51
N ASP A 121 13.14 17.69 13.89
CA ASP A 121 14.17 16.88 14.57
C ASP A 121 13.72 16.48 15.98
N TYR A 122 13.10 17.38 16.71
CA TYR A 122 12.53 17.07 18.02
C TYR A 122 11.45 15.97 17.94
N VAL A 123 10.56 16.05 16.93
CA VAL A 123 9.52 15.01 16.74
C VAL A 123 10.14 13.71 16.24
N LEU A 124 11.16 13.77 15.36
CA LEU A 124 11.87 12.58 14.89
C LEU A 124 12.56 11.84 16.04
N GLU A 125 13.28 12.56 16.88
CA GLU A 125 13.94 11.99 18.07
C GLU A 125 12.92 11.35 19.04
N PHE A 126 11.82 12.05 19.33
CA PHE A 126 10.77 11.50 20.16
C PHE A 126 10.10 10.28 19.53
N ALA A 127 9.81 10.33 18.23
CA ALA A 127 9.19 9.24 17.49
C ALA A 127 10.07 7.99 17.42
N SER A 128 11.41 8.14 17.40
CA SER A 128 12.36 7.02 17.25
C SER A 128 12.22 5.93 18.30
N LYS A 129 11.64 6.25 19.46
CA LYS A 129 11.29 5.31 20.53
C LYS A 129 10.11 4.38 20.18
N HIS A 130 9.28 4.76 19.21
CA HIS A 130 8.03 4.09 18.86
C HIS A 130 8.02 3.63 17.42
N ILE A 131 8.54 4.45 16.51
CA ILE A 131 8.54 4.20 15.07
C ILE A 131 9.68 4.96 14.38
N ILE A 132 10.28 4.33 13.36
CA ILE A 132 11.41 4.91 12.63
C ILE A 132 10.90 5.61 11.37
N PHE A 133 10.90 6.94 11.40
CA PHE A 133 10.62 7.78 10.24
C PHE A 133 11.89 8.07 9.42
N ASN A 134 11.71 8.25 8.11
CA ASN A 134 12.71 8.90 7.28
C ASN A 134 12.45 10.40 7.23
N LYS A 135 13.52 11.22 7.21
CA LYS A 135 13.43 12.69 7.06
C LYS A 135 13.90 13.10 5.68
N ILE A 136 13.16 14.02 5.05
CA ILE A 136 13.55 14.68 3.81
C ILE A 136 13.38 16.20 3.94
N LYS A 137 14.29 16.95 3.32
CA LYS A 137 14.19 18.39 3.20
C LYS A 137 13.74 18.75 1.80
N ASN A 138 12.62 19.45 1.67
CA ASN A 138 12.09 19.92 0.40
C ASN A 138 11.96 21.46 0.45
N LYS A 139 12.93 22.17 -0.15
CA LYS A 139 13.04 23.64 -0.10
C LYS A 139 12.96 24.16 1.34
N ASN A 140 11.82 24.73 1.73
CA ASN A 140 11.59 25.33 3.06
C ASN A 140 10.69 24.45 3.95
N HIS A 141 10.47 23.20 3.58
CA HIS A 141 9.66 22.24 4.34
C HIS A 141 10.48 21.01 4.71
N PHE A 142 10.25 20.52 5.92
CA PHE A 142 10.85 19.29 6.44
C PHE A 142 9.73 18.27 6.57
N VAL A 143 9.95 17.06 6.05
CA VAL A 143 8.92 16.03 6.01
C VAL A 143 9.47 14.76 6.65
N LEU A 144 8.73 14.20 7.60
CA LEU A 144 8.90 12.83 8.08
C LEU A 144 7.98 11.93 7.27
N TYR A 145 8.51 10.82 6.76
CA TYR A 145 7.72 9.94 5.90
C TYR A 145 7.97 8.46 6.17
N LEU A 146 6.93 7.66 5.83
CA LEU A 146 6.93 6.20 5.84
C LEU A 146 6.49 5.70 4.46
N LYS A 147 7.15 4.64 3.95
CA LYS A 147 6.80 3.98 2.68
C LYS A 147 6.46 2.51 2.83
N LYS A 148 6.93 1.86 3.90
CA LYS A 148 6.61 0.45 4.15
C LYS A 148 5.21 0.33 4.74
N ASN A 149 4.41 -0.59 4.20
CA ASN A 149 3.03 -0.81 4.64
C ASN A 149 2.95 -1.14 6.13
N GLU A 150 3.89 -1.96 6.61
CA GLU A 150 3.98 -2.35 8.02
C GLU A 150 4.15 -1.13 8.92
N LEU A 151 5.09 -0.23 8.60
CA LEU A 151 5.33 0.98 9.38
C LEU A 151 4.14 1.96 9.32
N ILE A 152 3.45 2.03 8.17
CA ILE A 152 2.24 2.86 8.04
C ILE A 152 1.12 2.29 8.93
N SER A 153 0.92 0.97 8.91
CA SER A 153 -0.08 0.32 9.76
C SER A 153 0.25 0.46 11.25
N ASP A 154 1.52 0.28 11.64
CA ASP A 154 1.98 0.51 13.01
C ASP A 154 1.71 1.95 13.46
N PHE A 155 1.98 2.93 12.59
CA PHE A 155 1.70 4.33 12.90
C PHE A 155 0.20 4.59 13.09
N LEU A 156 -0.67 4.03 12.24
CA LEU A 156 -2.13 4.15 12.40
C LEU A 156 -2.61 3.55 13.73
N GLN A 157 -2.02 2.44 14.18
CA GLN A 157 -2.27 1.87 15.51
C GLN A 157 -1.77 2.80 16.63
N ILE A 158 -0.54 3.31 16.53
CA ILE A 158 0.07 4.21 17.51
C ILE A 158 -0.83 5.44 17.74
N ILE A 159 -1.34 6.08 16.67
CA ILE A 159 -2.23 7.24 16.80
C ILE A 159 -3.67 6.87 17.19
N GLY A 160 -3.98 5.58 17.27
CA GLY A 160 -5.29 5.05 17.66
C GLY A 160 -6.40 5.28 16.63
N ALA A 161 -6.06 5.32 15.34
CA ALA A 161 -6.99 5.38 14.20
C ALA A 161 -7.43 3.95 13.82
N ASN A 162 -8.14 3.28 14.72
CA ASN A 162 -8.42 1.84 14.62
C ASN A 162 -9.25 1.47 13.39
N LYS A 163 -10.32 2.24 13.09
CA LYS A 163 -11.14 1.99 11.90
C LYS A 163 -10.32 2.15 10.62
N SER A 164 -9.57 3.22 10.53
CA SER A 164 -8.70 3.50 9.38
C SER A 164 -7.57 2.47 9.26
N TYR A 165 -7.04 1.97 10.37
CA TYR A 165 -6.08 0.87 10.39
C TYR A 165 -6.65 -0.38 9.71
N PHE A 166 -7.85 -0.83 10.09
CA PHE A 166 -8.47 -2.01 9.46
C PHE A 166 -8.75 -1.79 7.98
N ASN A 167 -9.28 -0.62 7.60
CA ASN A 167 -9.50 -0.29 6.19
C ASN A 167 -8.19 -0.32 5.38
N PHE A 168 -7.08 0.12 5.98
CA PHE A 168 -5.76 0.08 5.35
C PHE A 168 -5.26 -1.35 5.17
N ILE A 169 -5.38 -2.20 6.19
CA ILE A 169 -5.01 -3.63 6.11
C ILE A 169 -5.83 -4.34 5.04
N ASP A 170 -7.16 -4.14 5.02
CA ASP A 170 -8.03 -4.73 4.01
C ASP A 170 -7.60 -4.34 2.59
N SER A 171 -7.23 -3.06 2.38
CA SER A 171 -6.75 -2.60 1.07
C SER A 171 -5.43 -3.24 0.64
N ILE A 172 -4.52 -3.52 1.59
CA ILE A 172 -3.27 -4.25 1.32
C ILE A 172 -3.59 -5.68 0.87
N ILE A 173 -4.44 -6.39 1.63
CA ILE A 173 -4.84 -7.77 1.33
C ILE A 173 -5.49 -7.85 -0.06
N GLU A 174 -6.46 -6.97 -0.36
CA GLU A 174 -7.11 -6.94 -1.67
C GLU A 174 -6.12 -6.70 -2.82
N ARG A 175 -5.16 -5.80 -2.62
CA ARG A 175 -4.15 -5.50 -3.64
C ARG A 175 -3.22 -6.69 -3.86
N ASP A 176 -2.77 -7.35 -2.80
CA ASP A 176 -1.90 -8.51 -2.90
C ASP A 176 -2.63 -9.68 -3.59
N PHE A 177 -3.90 -9.88 -3.29
CA PHE A 177 -4.74 -10.86 -3.97
C PHE A 177 -4.90 -10.55 -5.47
N LYS A 178 -5.21 -9.30 -5.84
CA LYS A 178 -5.28 -8.87 -7.25
C LYS A 178 -3.96 -9.07 -7.99
N ASN A 179 -2.84 -8.75 -7.33
CA ASN A 179 -1.50 -8.95 -7.91
C ASN A 179 -1.21 -10.44 -8.14
N GLN A 180 -1.59 -11.33 -7.22
CA GLN A 180 -1.43 -12.78 -7.38
C GLN A 180 -2.26 -13.31 -8.54
N ILE A 181 -3.54 -12.93 -8.64
CA ILE A 181 -4.41 -13.30 -9.77
C ILE A 181 -3.79 -12.84 -11.09
N THR A 182 -3.34 -11.60 -11.17
CA THR A 182 -2.72 -11.06 -12.39
C THR A 182 -1.47 -11.85 -12.79
N ARG A 183 -0.63 -12.25 -11.82
CA ARG A 183 0.55 -13.09 -12.09
C ARG A 183 0.16 -14.46 -12.63
N ILE A 184 -0.83 -15.11 -12.02
CA ILE A 184 -1.34 -16.43 -12.48
C ILE A 184 -1.89 -16.30 -13.91
N PHE A 185 -2.74 -15.30 -14.14
CA PHE A 185 -3.31 -15.04 -15.46
C PHE A 185 -2.24 -14.81 -16.53
N ASN A 186 -1.22 -13.99 -16.22
CA ASN A 186 -0.13 -13.74 -17.17
C ASN A 186 0.68 -15.00 -17.47
N LEU A 187 0.90 -15.87 -16.46
CA LEU A 187 1.55 -17.17 -16.66
C LEU A 187 0.72 -18.08 -17.58
N ASP A 188 -0.60 -18.15 -17.37
CA ASP A 188 -1.49 -18.95 -18.19
C ASP A 188 -1.53 -18.46 -19.63
N VAL A 189 -1.67 -17.16 -19.85
CA VAL A 189 -1.61 -16.55 -21.20
C VAL A 189 -0.28 -16.87 -21.88
N HIS A 190 0.84 -16.72 -21.17
CA HIS A 190 2.16 -17.06 -21.73
C HIS A 190 2.27 -18.55 -22.11
N ASN A 191 1.79 -19.45 -21.25
CA ASN A 191 1.80 -20.87 -21.53
C ASN A 191 0.91 -21.23 -22.73
N GLN A 192 -0.27 -20.62 -22.84
CA GLN A 192 -1.16 -20.80 -23.99
C GLN A 192 -0.52 -20.32 -25.29
N ASN A 193 0.10 -19.12 -25.29
CA ASN A 193 0.79 -18.62 -26.48
C ASN A 193 1.92 -19.58 -26.91
N ARG A 194 2.73 -20.07 -25.99
CA ARG A 194 3.78 -21.06 -26.31
C ARG A 194 3.21 -22.36 -26.87
N LEU A 195 2.06 -22.79 -26.39
CA LEU A 195 1.37 -23.97 -26.93
C LEU A 195 0.93 -23.74 -28.37
N VAL A 196 0.31 -22.60 -28.64
CA VAL A 196 -0.13 -22.21 -29.99
C VAL A 196 1.06 -22.15 -30.97
N ASP A 197 2.12 -21.43 -30.59
CA ASP A 197 3.33 -21.30 -31.43
C ASP A 197 3.95 -22.68 -31.72
N SER A 198 4.07 -23.54 -30.71
CA SER A 198 4.57 -24.91 -30.85
C SER A 198 3.70 -25.73 -31.78
N ASN A 199 2.38 -25.55 -31.76
CA ASN A 199 1.46 -26.31 -32.61
C ASN A 199 1.48 -25.80 -34.06
N ILE A 200 1.69 -24.53 -34.29
CA ILE A 200 1.88 -23.98 -35.67
C ILE A 200 3.11 -24.64 -36.28
N ILE A 201 4.25 -24.57 -35.62
CA ILE A 201 5.51 -25.17 -36.08
C ILE A 201 5.34 -26.68 -36.29
N PHE A 202 4.66 -27.36 -35.38
CA PHE A 202 4.40 -28.79 -35.49
C PHE A 202 3.56 -29.12 -36.75
N LYS A 203 2.47 -28.37 -36.99
CA LYS A 203 1.60 -28.57 -38.16
C LYS A 203 2.36 -28.39 -39.49
N GLU A 204 3.17 -27.32 -39.56
CA GLU A 204 3.99 -27.06 -40.74
C GLU A 204 4.99 -28.20 -40.99
N ASN A 205 5.70 -28.64 -39.98
CA ASN A 205 6.66 -29.72 -40.07
C ASN A 205 5.98 -31.06 -40.44
N TYR A 206 4.83 -31.36 -39.80
CA TYR A 206 4.11 -32.59 -40.08
C TYR A 206 3.53 -32.60 -41.48
N GLN A 207 2.99 -31.47 -41.95
CA GLN A 207 2.52 -31.33 -43.34
C GLN A 207 3.67 -31.52 -44.34
N TYR A 208 4.85 -30.96 -44.07
CA TYR A 208 6.05 -31.16 -44.88
C TYR A 208 6.43 -32.65 -44.99
N ILE A 209 6.36 -33.41 -43.91
CA ILE A 209 6.62 -34.86 -43.91
C ILE A 209 5.64 -35.60 -44.84
N LEU A 210 4.36 -35.22 -44.78
CA LEU A 210 3.33 -35.85 -45.64
C LEU A 210 3.52 -35.50 -47.14
N ASP A 211 3.75 -34.25 -47.46
CA ASP A 211 3.87 -33.76 -48.83
C ASP A 211 5.10 -34.34 -49.53
N HIS A 212 6.19 -34.55 -48.81
CA HIS A 212 7.42 -35.11 -49.36
C HIS A 212 7.53 -36.63 -49.18
N LYS A 213 6.48 -37.32 -48.69
CA LYS A 213 6.42 -38.77 -48.49
C LYS A 213 7.57 -39.32 -47.61
N LEU A 214 7.92 -38.56 -46.55
CA LEU A 214 9.06 -38.90 -45.70
C LEU A 214 8.68 -39.83 -44.49
N GLN A 215 7.46 -40.35 -44.44
CA GLN A 215 6.95 -41.19 -43.36
C GLN A 215 7.83 -42.41 -43.07
N SER A 216 8.44 -43.00 -44.12
CA SER A 216 9.34 -44.16 -43.98
C SER A 216 10.62 -43.91 -43.15
N ARG A 217 10.93 -42.61 -42.88
CA ARG A 217 12.08 -42.20 -42.05
C ARG A 217 11.78 -42.21 -40.56
N PHE A 218 10.53 -42.36 -40.18
CA PHE A 218 10.09 -42.30 -38.78
C PHE A 218 9.60 -43.68 -38.34
N LYS A 219 9.71 -43.96 -37.02
CA LYS A 219 9.19 -45.19 -36.43
C LYS A 219 7.64 -45.16 -36.41
N PRO A 220 6.98 -46.30 -36.53
CA PRO A 220 5.50 -46.35 -36.48
C PRO A 220 4.89 -45.66 -35.28
N LEU A 221 5.50 -45.81 -34.09
CA LEU A 221 5.03 -45.18 -32.86
C LEU A 221 5.16 -43.64 -32.87
N GLU A 222 6.18 -43.09 -33.56
CA GLU A 222 6.37 -41.64 -33.74
C GLU A 222 5.27 -41.06 -34.64
N LEU A 223 4.94 -41.74 -35.72
CA LEU A 223 3.86 -41.30 -36.62
C LEU A 223 2.49 -41.39 -35.91
N GLU A 224 2.26 -42.39 -35.12
CA GLU A 224 1.04 -42.51 -34.30
C GLU A 224 0.95 -41.40 -33.29
N PHE A 225 2.07 -41.01 -32.67
CA PHE A 225 2.11 -39.87 -31.77
C PHE A 225 1.86 -38.52 -32.47
N TYR A 226 2.38 -38.33 -33.70
CA TYR A 226 2.13 -37.12 -34.47
C TYR A 226 0.65 -37.00 -34.86
N GLU A 227 -0.01 -38.08 -35.24
CA GLU A 227 -1.45 -38.12 -35.47
C GLU A 227 -2.25 -37.82 -34.21
N PHE A 228 -1.83 -38.39 -33.10
CA PHE A 228 -2.46 -38.16 -31.78
C PHE A 228 -2.32 -36.67 -31.37
N LYS A 229 -1.14 -36.08 -31.50
CA LYS A 229 -0.91 -34.69 -31.20
C LYS A 229 -1.74 -33.77 -32.12
N ARG A 230 -1.86 -34.07 -33.38
CA ARG A 230 -2.69 -33.33 -34.33
C ARG A 230 -4.17 -33.28 -33.94
N LYS A 231 -4.68 -34.36 -33.35
CA LYS A 231 -6.08 -34.48 -32.86
C LYS A 231 -6.31 -33.80 -31.53
N ASN A 232 -5.25 -33.56 -30.78
CA ASN A 232 -5.30 -33.07 -29.39
C ASN A 232 -4.46 -31.77 -29.22
N GLU A 233 -4.69 -30.78 -30.06
CA GLU A 233 -3.89 -29.55 -30.15
C GLU A 233 -3.89 -28.69 -28.89
N PHE A 234 -4.91 -28.83 -28.05
CA PHE A 234 -5.03 -28.03 -26.82
C PHE A 234 -4.33 -28.65 -25.61
N LEU A 235 -3.84 -29.90 -25.75
CA LEU A 235 -3.13 -30.57 -24.67
C LEU A 235 -1.68 -30.11 -24.59
N SER A 236 -1.22 -29.83 -23.37
CA SER A 236 0.20 -29.63 -23.11
C SER A 236 1.01 -30.89 -23.38
N LEU A 237 2.32 -30.75 -23.62
CA LEU A 237 3.20 -31.90 -23.88
C LEU A 237 3.18 -32.93 -22.72
N ALA A 238 2.96 -32.49 -21.48
CA ALA A 238 2.80 -33.38 -20.32
C ALA A 238 1.49 -34.19 -20.40
N GLN A 239 0.38 -33.57 -20.74
CA GLN A 239 -0.92 -34.23 -20.91
C GLN A 239 -0.91 -35.18 -22.13
N LEU A 240 -0.29 -34.74 -23.25
CA LEU A 240 -0.09 -35.60 -24.42
C LEU A 240 0.71 -36.86 -24.05
N SER A 241 1.80 -36.72 -23.28
CA SER A 241 2.61 -37.82 -22.78
C SER A 241 1.81 -38.78 -21.93
N GLU A 242 1.00 -38.28 -21.02
CA GLU A 242 0.18 -39.09 -20.11
C GLU A 242 -0.93 -39.83 -20.87
N GLU A 243 -1.70 -39.11 -21.68
CA GLU A 243 -2.83 -39.72 -22.42
C GLU A 243 -2.39 -40.69 -23.50
N PHE A 244 -1.32 -40.35 -24.24
CA PHE A 244 -0.78 -41.28 -25.24
C PHE A 244 -0.20 -42.54 -24.59
N SER A 245 0.49 -42.40 -23.44
CA SER A 245 0.99 -43.54 -22.67
C SER A 245 -0.12 -44.48 -22.21
N LYS A 246 -1.25 -43.93 -21.73
CA LYS A 246 -2.43 -44.67 -21.33
C LYS A 246 -3.08 -45.40 -22.53
N ASN A 247 -3.24 -44.71 -23.65
CA ASN A 247 -3.90 -45.24 -24.85
C ASN A 247 -3.11 -46.38 -25.53
N LYS A 248 -1.78 -46.31 -25.45
CA LYS A 248 -0.90 -47.28 -26.13
C LYS A 248 -0.25 -48.29 -25.18
N ASN A 249 -0.51 -48.15 -23.86
CA ASN A 249 0.14 -48.96 -22.82
C ASN A 249 1.68 -48.96 -22.92
N VAL A 250 2.24 -47.78 -23.24
CA VAL A 250 3.68 -47.54 -23.43
C VAL A 250 4.12 -46.41 -22.46
N LYS A 251 5.25 -46.57 -21.78
CA LYS A 251 5.78 -45.54 -20.92
C LYS A 251 6.57 -44.50 -21.72
N ILE A 252 5.94 -43.38 -22.01
CA ILE A 252 6.59 -42.23 -22.67
C ILE A 252 6.62 -41.05 -21.70
N THR A 253 7.75 -40.37 -21.59
CA THR A 253 7.93 -39.22 -20.72
C THR A 253 7.92 -37.94 -21.55
N LYS A 254 7.57 -36.78 -20.92
CA LYS A 254 7.66 -35.47 -21.54
C LYS A 254 9.05 -35.20 -22.17
N SER A 255 10.14 -35.59 -21.50
CA SER A 255 11.50 -35.48 -22.04
C SER A 255 11.69 -36.32 -23.29
N GLY A 256 11.18 -37.54 -23.32
CA GLY A 256 11.26 -38.41 -24.49
C GLY A 256 10.50 -37.90 -25.72
N LEU A 257 9.47 -37.09 -25.51
CA LEU A 257 8.73 -36.45 -26.60
C LEU A 257 9.38 -35.15 -27.14
N ASN A 258 10.38 -34.62 -26.43
CA ASN A 258 11.13 -33.42 -26.88
C ASN A 258 12.36 -33.78 -27.73
N HIS A 259 12.72 -35.04 -27.86
CA HIS A 259 13.82 -35.54 -28.69
C HIS A 259 13.28 -36.24 -29.95
#